data_51b842921596ea2f9b88fde4ef5a24a5
#
_entry.id   51b842921596ea2f9b88fde4ef5a24a5
#
_cell.length_a   1.000
_cell.length_b   1.000
_cell.length_c   1.000
_cell.angle_alpha   90.00
_cell.angle_beta   90.00
_cell.angle_gamma   90.00
#
_symmetry.space_group_name_H-M   'P 1'
#
loop_
_entity.id
_entity.type
_entity.pdbx_description
1 polymer ?
#
loop_
_entity_poly.entity_id
_entity_poly.type
_entity_poly.pdbx_seq_one_letter_code
_entity_poly.pdbx_strand_id
1 'polypeptide(L)'
;MEQTEIIEKLTPIFRKALKLKDLALTAGLKPEDVETWDSLANMTIVAEVQDVFGVKFSLKEMVNFINVGSLVEMLNDKIQK
;
A
#
# COMPACT_ATOMS: atom_id res chain seq x y z
N MET A 1 -2.10 15.40 -3.07
CA MET A 1 -0.78 14.79 -2.92
C MET A 1 -0.40 14.08 -4.22
N GLU A 2 0.80 14.28 -4.67
CA GLU A 2 1.23 13.64 -5.91
C GLU A 2 1.51 12.16 -5.72
N GLN A 3 1.39 11.41 -6.81
CA GLN A 3 1.61 9.97 -6.81
C GLN A 3 3.01 9.61 -6.29
N THR A 4 4.02 10.38 -6.66
CA THR A 4 5.40 10.17 -6.21
C THR A 4 5.50 10.28 -4.69
N GLU A 5 4.84 11.27 -4.10
CA GLU A 5 4.85 11.44 -2.65
C GLU A 5 4.16 10.29 -1.94
N ILE A 6 3.06 9.80 -2.52
CA ILE A 6 2.34 8.67 -1.94
C ILE A 6 3.25 7.44 -1.94
N ILE A 7 3.92 7.17 -3.05
CA ILE A 7 4.84 6.03 -3.15
C ILE A 7 6.00 6.18 -2.18
N GLU A 8 6.55 7.37 -2.03
CA GLU A 8 7.63 7.61 -1.07
C GLU A 8 7.20 7.29 0.37
N LYS A 9 5.97 7.65 0.74
CA LYS A 9 5.45 7.36 2.06
C LYS A 9 5.10 5.88 2.24
N LEU A 10 4.69 5.21 1.17
CA LEU A 10 4.38 3.79 1.21
C LEU A 10 5.63 2.91 1.30
N THR A 11 6.73 3.36 0.71
CA THR A 11 7.95 2.55 0.63
C THR A 11 8.40 2.00 1.99
N PRO A 12 8.57 2.82 3.04
CA PRO A 12 8.99 2.28 4.34
C PRO A 12 7.96 1.33 4.94
N ILE A 13 6.67 1.57 4.71
CA ILE A 13 5.60 0.70 5.20
C ILE A 13 5.74 -0.69 4.58
N PHE A 14 5.91 -0.75 3.26
CA PHE A 14 6.04 -2.02 2.55
C PHE A 14 7.35 -2.74 2.91
N ARG A 15 8.45 -2.00 3.01
CA ARG A 15 9.74 -2.58 3.37
C ARG A 15 9.68 -3.27 4.74
N LYS A 16 9.05 -2.61 5.69
CA LYS A 16 8.92 -3.14 7.05
C LYS A 16 7.98 -4.34 7.08
N ALA A 17 6.81 -4.21 6.46
CA ALA A 17 5.79 -5.26 6.48
C ALA A 17 6.26 -6.52 5.72
N LEU A 18 6.96 -6.33 4.62
CA LEU A 18 7.43 -7.43 3.77
C LEU A 18 8.83 -7.90 4.15
N LYS A 19 9.49 -7.21 5.07
CA LYS A 19 10.85 -7.54 5.54
C LYS A 19 11.90 -7.51 4.41
N LEU A 20 11.74 -6.55 3.51
CA LEU A 20 12.62 -6.37 2.35
C LEU A 20 13.19 -4.96 2.36
N LYS A 21 14.39 -4.81 2.90
CA LYS A 21 15.02 -3.50 3.13
C LYS A 21 15.22 -2.66 1.88
N ASP A 22 15.46 -3.30 0.76
CA ASP A 22 15.78 -2.61 -0.48
C ASP A 22 14.66 -2.64 -1.51
N LEU A 23 13.45 -2.99 -1.07
CA LEU A 23 12.31 -3.08 -1.97
C LEU A 23 12.01 -1.72 -2.60
N ALA A 24 11.90 -1.71 -3.93
CA ALA A 24 11.46 -0.54 -4.68
C ALA A 24 10.01 -0.75 -5.09
N LEU A 25 9.14 0.20 -4.75
CA LEU A 25 7.73 0.11 -5.12
C LEU A 25 7.51 0.59 -6.53
N THR A 26 6.79 -0.21 -7.32
CA THR A 26 6.32 0.17 -8.64
C THR A 26 4.82 -0.03 -8.68
N ALA A 27 4.14 0.67 -9.58
CA ALA A 27 2.68 0.59 -9.69
C ALA A 27 2.21 -0.84 -10.01
N GLY A 28 3.00 -1.60 -10.74
CA GLY A 28 2.65 -2.97 -11.11
C GLY A 28 2.99 -4.02 -10.07
N LEU A 29 3.64 -3.64 -8.98
CA LEU A 29 4.03 -4.61 -7.96
C LEU A 29 2.77 -5.18 -7.29
N LYS A 30 2.71 -6.49 -7.18
CA LYS A 30 1.54 -7.19 -6.65
C LYS A 30 1.99 -8.34 -5.74
N PRO A 31 1.07 -8.89 -4.93
CA PRO A 31 1.43 -9.96 -3.98
C PRO A 31 2.08 -11.17 -4.64
N GLU A 32 1.67 -11.52 -5.86
CA GLU A 32 2.24 -12.66 -6.57
C GLU A 32 3.72 -12.48 -6.88
N ASP A 33 4.19 -11.23 -6.94
CA ASP A 33 5.60 -10.93 -7.23
C ASP A 33 6.49 -10.97 -6.00
N VAL A 34 5.91 -11.00 -4.80
CA VAL A 34 6.67 -10.91 -3.54
C VAL A 34 6.24 -12.04 -2.62
N GLU A 35 7.17 -12.96 -2.38
CA GLU A 35 6.89 -14.15 -1.57
C GLU A 35 6.40 -13.83 -0.16
N THR A 36 6.93 -12.78 0.45
CA THR A 36 6.55 -12.41 1.82
C THR A 36 5.25 -11.62 1.91
N TRP A 37 4.66 -11.25 0.78
CA TRP A 37 3.42 -10.50 0.76
C TRP A 37 2.22 -11.44 0.78
N ASP A 38 1.94 -11.96 1.96
CA ASP A 38 0.79 -12.83 2.20
C ASP A 38 -0.36 -12.04 2.82
N SER A 39 -1.41 -12.75 3.22
CA SER A 39 -2.60 -12.12 3.81
C SER A 39 -2.28 -11.34 5.08
N LEU A 40 -1.41 -11.88 5.91
CA LEU A 40 -1.05 -11.23 7.17
C LEU A 40 -0.26 -9.95 6.91
N ALA A 41 0.73 -10.02 6.01
CA ALA A 41 1.50 -8.84 5.62
C ALA A 41 0.61 -7.78 5.01
N ASN A 42 -0.36 -8.19 4.20
CA ASN A 42 -1.29 -7.27 3.57
C ASN A 42 -2.12 -6.52 4.62
N MET A 43 -2.60 -7.23 5.63
CA MET A 43 -3.34 -6.60 6.72
C MET A 43 -2.49 -5.58 7.48
N THR A 44 -1.22 -5.90 7.70
CA THR A 44 -0.27 -4.99 8.34
C THR A 44 -0.07 -3.74 7.49
N ILE A 45 0.10 -3.90 6.18
CA ILE A 45 0.26 -2.78 5.26
C ILE A 45 -0.97 -1.87 5.30
N VAL A 46 -2.15 -2.44 5.21
CA VAL A 46 -3.40 -1.66 5.22
C VAL A 46 -3.56 -0.89 6.52
N ALA A 47 -3.28 -1.53 7.66
CA ALA A 47 -3.38 -0.88 8.95
C ALA A 47 -2.41 0.30 9.08
N GLU A 48 -1.17 0.12 8.66
CA GLU A 48 -0.17 1.18 8.70
C GLU A 48 -0.49 2.32 7.75
N VAL A 49 -0.98 1.99 6.56
CA VAL A 49 -1.38 3.01 5.58
C VAL A 49 -2.50 3.89 6.13
N GLN A 50 -3.49 3.29 6.75
CA GLN A 50 -4.58 4.05 7.37
C GLN A 50 -4.06 5.01 8.43
N ASP A 51 -3.10 4.55 9.22
CA ASP A 51 -2.49 5.34 10.28
C ASP A 51 -1.68 6.52 9.73
N VAL A 52 -0.78 6.22 8.79
CA VAL A 52 0.15 7.22 8.24
C VAL A 52 -0.57 8.29 7.43
N PHE A 53 -1.57 7.88 6.65
CA PHE A 53 -2.28 8.80 5.76
C PHE A 53 -3.55 9.39 6.40
N GLY A 54 -3.95 8.89 7.56
CA GLY A 54 -5.15 9.37 8.24
C GLY A 54 -6.44 9.07 7.49
N VAL A 55 -6.49 7.92 6.82
CA VAL A 55 -7.65 7.49 6.04
C VAL A 55 -8.16 6.15 6.55
N LYS A 56 -9.37 5.77 6.10
CA LYS A 56 -9.93 4.46 6.42
C LYS A 56 -10.38 3.77 5.14
N PHE A 57 -10.16 2.46 5.08
CA PHE A 57 -10.61 1.65 3.97
C PHE A 57 -11.80 0.81 4.40
N SER A 58 -12.80 0.73 3.51
CA SER A 58 -13.90 -0.20 3.69
C SER A 58 -13.45 -1.61 3.33
N LEU A 59 -14.22 -2.61 3.75
CA LEU A 59 -13.94 -3.99 3.40
C LEU A 59 -13.89 -4.18 1.89
N LYS A 60 -14.80 -3.53 1.18
CA LYS A 60 -14.87 -3.58 -0.27
C LYS A 60 -13.59 -3.02 -0.91
N GLU A 61 -13.07 -1.93 -0.37
CA GLU A 61 -11.83 -1.34 -0.87
C GLU A 61 -10.63 -2.25 -0.64
N MET A 62 -10.58 -2.91 0.50
CA MET A 62 -9.51 -3.86 0.79
C MET A 62 -9.52 -5.04 -0.17
N VAL A 63 -10.70 -5.54 -0.51
CA VAL A 63 -10.85 -6.64 -1.46
C VAL A 63 -10.42 -6.24 -2.86
N ASN A 64 -10.62 -4.98 -3.22
CA ASN A 64 -10.26 -4.46 -4.54
C ASN A 64 -8.80 -4.05 -4.67
N PHE A 65 -8.04 -4.18 -3.60
CA PHE A 65 -6.61 -3.88 -3.61
C PHE A 65 -5.88 -5.01 -4.35
N ILE A 66 -5.44 -4.72 -5.56
CA ILE A 66 -4.81 -5.70 -6.44
C ILE A 66 -3.29 -5.54 -6.49
N ASN A 67 -2.81 -4.29 -6.53
CA ASN A 67 -1.38 -3.99 -6.63
C ASN A 67 -1.11 -2.61 -6.03
N VAL A 68 0.16 -2.21 -6.05
CA VAL A 68 0.58 -0.91 -5.50
C VAL A 68 -0.14 0.24 -6.21
N GLY A 69 -0.30 0.14 -7.54
CA GLY A 69 -0.98 1.18 -8.31
C GLY A 69 -2.42 1.39 -7.87
N SER A 70 -3.16 0.30 -7.62
CA SER A 70 -4.54 0.41 -7.16
C SER A 70 -4.61 1.04 -5.77
N LEU A 71 -3.64 0.72 -4.90
CA LEU A 71 -3.57 1.33 -3.57
C LEU A 71 -3.29 2.84 -3.68
N VAL A 72 -2.37 3.22 -4.56
CA VAL A 72 -2.04 4.63 -4.77
C VAL A 72 -3.27 5.40 -5.26
N GLU A 73 -4.02 4.83 -6.19
CA GLU A 73 -5.24 5.46 -6.69
C GLU A 73 -6.28 5.64 -5.60
N MET A 74 -6.49 4.62 -4.78
CA MET A 74 -7.43 4.70 -3.67
C MET A 74 -7.02 5.78 -2.66
N LEU A 75 -5.74 5.85 -2.34
CA LEU A 75 -5.22 6.86 -1.42
C LEU A 75 -5.38 8.25 -1.99
N ASN A 76 -5.05 8.42 -3.26
CA ASN A 76 -5.18 9.70 -3.91
C ASN A 76 -6.62 10.22 -3.86
N ASP A 77 -7.59 9.35 -4.14
CA ASP A 77 -9.01 9.70 -4.05
C ASP A 77 -9.40 10.13 -2.64
N LYS A 78 -8.95 9.41 -1.62
CA LYS A 78 -9.30 9.71 -0.24
C LYS A 78 -8.65 10.98 0.27
N ILE A 79 -7.44 11.25 -0.15
CA ILE A 79 -6.70 12.44 0.30
C ILE A 79 -7.23 13.70 -0.34
N GLN A 80 -7.68 13.62 -1.59
CA GLN A 80 -8.19 14.78 -2.32
C GLN A 80 -9.59 15.21 -1.90
N LYS A 81 -10.24 14.41 -1.14
CA LYS A 81 -11.55 14.78 -0.57
C LYS A 81 -11.36 15.46 0.78
#